data_61ae9433cc6413de37130d0ee364211a
#
_entry.id   61ae9433cc6413de37130d0ee364211a
#
_cell.length_a   1.000
_cell.length_b   1.000
_cell.length_c   1.000
_cell.angle_alpha   90.00
_cell.angle_beta   90.00
_cell.angle_gamma   90.00
#
_symmetry.space_group_name_H-M   'P 1'
#
loop_
_entity.id
_entity.type
_entity.pdbx_description
1 polymer ?
#
loop_
_entity_poly.entity_id
_entity_poly.type
_entity_poly.pdbx_seq_one_letter_code
_entity_poly.pdbx_strand_id
1 'polypeptide(L)'
;VDYCLTLIAANFWSDPGSYVAILKVVFGLGAVIFVHELGHFLVAKACGVKCDKFYVGFDVPIRIFGQTIIPAKLLSFKWGETEYGIGAIPLGGYVKMLGQDDNPGHSEEQIKESIAEGESVESAILASGMVDQSKLDPRSFLAKSVIQRMAIISAGVIFNLIFAVLFAAIAFRSGVDYQPPVMGTVVGGGPAWKHDMAGAEITSIAGKKVEGYFTYIHFAENVILNSDVSTIPIEFKRPGTDETVSIDVTPEKGFRRENMDIALVGVHGSLLPKIGAPGTIEGTPAAAAIPALEAGDLIVDINGTPVKTEVDLRQALFRDASIDAVFTVERTTGKGEDVKTETIKTTVGVNPEKVVGFATTWGPIAVIKLNSPATTAGLKEGDLIKQIDGEHPGDLLTLDNRMFSKAKDSQPITLQVERGGKLMDISIQPELPKLASTLGPNKPIAIDSLGIAIATSLTIDTVTPDSPAAKAGMLAND
;
A
#
# COMPACT_ATOMS: atom_id res chain seq x y z
N VAL A 1 -0.05 20.03 -2.22
CA VAL A 1 0.95 18.96 -2.35
C VAL A 1 2.19 19.32 -1.53
N ASP A 2 2.68 20.55 -1.58
CA ASP A 2 3.91 20.99 -0.88
C ASP A 2 3.77 20.97 0.66
N TYR A 3 2.59 21.27 1.20
CA TYR A 3 2.34 21.24 2.65
C TYR A 3 2.34 19.80 3.21
N CYS A 4 1.85 18.82 2.47
CA CYS A 4 1.88 17.42 2.87
C CYS A 4 3.31 16.84 2.81
N LEU A 5 4.08 17.20 1.78
CA LEU A 5 5.47 16.76 1.64
C LEU A 5 6.38 17.37 2.71
N THR A 6 6.15 18.65 3.10
CA THR A 6 6.89 19.29 4.18
C THR A 6 6.55 18.73 5.56
N LEU A 7 5.29 18.37 5.82
CA LEU A 7 4.88 17.70 7.07
C LEU A 7 5.42 16.27 7.17
N ILE A 8 5.42 15.54 6.07
CA ILE A 8 6.00 14.18 5.99
C ILE A 8 7.52 14.27 6.20
N ALA A 9 8.20 15.24 5.57
CA ALA A 9 9.65 15.43 5.73
C ALA A 9 10.01 15.86 7.15
N ALA A 10 9.27 16.78 7.76
CA ALA A 10 9.54 17.25 9.12
C ALA A 10 9.34 16.14 10.17
N ASN A 11 8.30 15.32 10.03
CA ASN A 11 8.07 14.19 10.93
C ASN A 11 9.06 13.03 10.69
N PHE A 12 9.49 12.83 9.44
CA PHE A 12 10.44 11.76 9.08
C PHE A 12 11.78 11.91 9.84
N TRP A 13 12.32 13.12 9.94
CA TRP A 13 13.59 13.38 10.60
C TRP A 13 13.50 13.42 12.14
N SER A 14 12.30 13.61 12.68
CA SER A 14 12.07 13.66 14.14
C SER A 14 11.64 12.31 14.74
N ASP A 15 11.22 11.34 13.90
CA ASP A 15 10.79 10.03 14.37
C ASP A 15 11.95 9.02 14.44
N PRO A 16 12.30 8.49 15.63
CA PRO A 16 13.31 7.44 15.78
C PRO A 16 13.04 6.19 14.94
N GLY A 17 11.76 5.88 14.65
CA GLY A 17 11.36 4.76 13.80
C GLY A 17 11.87 4.90 12.35
N SER A 18 11.96 6.12 11.85
CA SER A 18 12.49 6.42 10.51
C SER A 18 13.96 6.05 10.37
N TYR A 19 14.78 6.29 11.39
CA TYR A 19 16.20 5.90 11.39
C TYR A 19 16.37 4.38 11.40
N VAL A 20 15.52 3.68 12.15
CA VAL A 20 15.51 2.20 12.16
C VAL A 20 15.10 1.65 10.80
N ALA A 21 14.14 2.29 10.13
CA ALA A 21 13.74 1.91 8.78
C ALA A 21 14.89 2.10 7.78
N ILE A 22 15.57 3.25 7.82
CA ILE A 22 16.76 3.51 6.99
C ILE A 22 17.84 2.45 7.23
N LEU A 23 18.16 2.15 8.50
CA LEU A 23 19.15 1.14 8.83
C LEU A 23 18.78 -0.25 8.29
N LYS A 24 17.50 -0.63 8.36
CA LYS A 24 17.02 -1.89 7.77
C LYS A 24 17.21 -1.92 6.25
N VAL A 25 16.92 -0.82 5.55
CA VAL A 25 17.10 -0.71 4.10
C VAL A 25 18.58 -0.79 3.73
N VAL A 26 19.44 -0.05 4.43
CA VAL A 26 20.91 -0.05 4.22
C VAL A 26 21.48 -1.45 4.46
N PHE A 27 21.06 -2.12 5.56
CA PHE A 27 21.49 -3.48 5.85
C PHE A 27 20.99 -4.49 4.80
N GLY A 28 19.72 -4.38 4.39
CA GLY A 28 19.14 -5.26 3.36
C GLY A 28 19.85 -5.11 2.01
N LEU A 29 20.09 -3.85 1.56
CA LEU A 29 20.83 -3.56 0.34
C LEU A 29 22.27 -4.09 0.43
N GLY A 30 22.93 -3.84 1.57
CA GLY A 30 24.29 -4.33 1.81
C GLY A 30 24.38 -5.85 1.76
N ALA A 31 23.36 -6.56 2.33
CA ALA A 31 23.29 -8.01 2.30
C ALA A 31 23.13 -8.56 0.86
N VAL A 32 22.31 -7.93 0.03
CA VAL A 32 22.13 -8.34 -1.39
C VAL A 32 23.43 -8.16 -2.18
N ILE A 33 24.12 -7.02 -2.01
CA ILE A 33 25.38 -6.78 -2.69
C ILE A 33 26.47 -7.73 -2.17
N PHE A 34 26.52 -7.96 -0.86
CA PHE A 34 27.46 -8.94 -0.27
C PHE A 34 27.27 -10.34 -0.85
N VAL A 35 26.02 -10.81 -0.98
CA VAL A 35 25.69 -12.12 -1.59
C VAL A 35 26.14 -12.17 -3.05
N HIS A 36 25.96 -11.07 -3.79
CA HIS A 36 26.44 -10.93 -5.16
C HIS A 36 27.95 -11.13 -5.27
N GLU A 37 28.72 -10.38 -4.46
CA GLU A 37 30.17 -10.48 -4.43
C GLU A 37 30.67 -11.84 -3.93
N LEU A 38 29.94 -12.44 -2.97
CA LEU A 38 30.21 -13.80 -2.51
C LEU A 38 30.10 -14.82 -3.65
N GLY A 39 29.13 -14.66 -4.54
CA GLY A 39 28.96 -15.49 -5.73
C GLY A 39 30.22 -15.42 -6.63
N HIS A 40 30.67 -14.21 -6.97
CA HIS A 40 31.90 -14.02 -7.75
C HIS A 40 33.11 -14.65 -7.06
N PHE A 41 33.28 -14.38 -5.78
CA PHE A 41 34.39 -14.88 -4.98
C PHE A 41 34.45 -16.43 -4.96
N LEU A 42 33.34 -17.08 -4.65
CA LEU A 42 33.31 -18.55 -4.52
C LEU A 42 33.58 -19.25 -5.88
N VAL A 43 32.97 -18.74 -6.96
CA VAL A 43 33.18 -19.32 -8.30
C VAL A 43 34.57 -19.01 -8.83
N ALA A 44 35.11 -17.81 -8.57
CA ALA A 44 36.50 -17.50 -8.92
C ALA A 44 37.50 -18.42 -8.22
N LYS A 45 37.32 -18.67 -6.91
CA LYS A 45 38.14 -19.64 -6.15
C LYS A 45 37.99 -21.05 -6.69
N ALA A 46 36.77 -21.49 -7.03
CA ALA A 46 36.53 -22.82 -7.62
C ALA A 46 37.20 -22.96 -9.01
N CYS A 47 37.28 -21.86 -9.79
CA CYS A 47 38.02 -21.82 -11.05
C CYS A 47 39.52 -21.63 -10.86
N GLY A 48 40.04 -21.55 -9.64
CA GLY A 48 41.48 -21.36 -9.37
C GLY A 48 41.97 -19.96 -9.71
N VAL A 49 41.13 -18.93 -9.60
CA VAL A 49 41.53 -17.53 -9.71
C VAL A 49 42.06 -17.05 -8.36
N LYS A 50 43.14 -16.32 -8.35
CA LYS A 50 43.68 -15.68 -7.15
C LYS A 50 42.81 -14.50 -6.78
N CYS A 51 42.27 -14.50 -5.56
CA CYS A 51 41.52 -13.40 -5.01
C CYS A 51 42.34 -12.74 -3.90
N ASP A 52 42.75 -11.51 -4.09
CA ASP A 52 43.61 -10.77 -3.15
C ASP A 52 42.80 -10.22 -1.97
N LYS A 53 41.58 -9.74 -2.22
CA LYS A 53 40.72 -9.16 -1.20
C LYS A 53 39.26 -9.63 -1.36
N PHE A 54 38.59 -9.82 -0.22
CA PHE A 54 37.15 -10.00 -0.13
C PHE A 54 36.63 -9.19 1.06
N TYR A 55 35.84 -8.16 0.78
CA TYR A 55 35.38 -7.22 1.78
C TYR A 55 33.86 -7.10 1.79
N VAL A 56 33.30 -7.03 3.01
CA VAL A 56 31.93 -6.55 3.26
C VAL A 56 31.99 -5.03 3.43
N GLY A 57 31.34 -4.28 2.59
CA GLY A 57 31.50 -2.83 2.52
C GLY A 57 32.75 -2.39 1.76
N PHE A 58 32.84 -1.09 1.49
CA PHE A 58 33.99 -0.52 0.77
C PHE A 58 35.09 -0.06 1.75
N ASP A 59 36.35 -0.38 1.44
CA ASP A 59 37.52 0.03 2.22
C ASP A 59 37.99 1.44 1.84
N VAL A 60 37.05 2.40 1.83
CA VAL A 60 37.32 3.81 1.57
C VAL A 60 37.25 4.61 2.87
N PRO A 61 38.27 5.40 3.23
CA PRO A 61 38.25 6.18 4.46
C PRO A 61 37.25 7.34 4.34
N ILE A 62 36.40 7.52 5.39
CA ILE A 62 35.53 8.69 5.46
C ILE A 62 36.31 9.87 6.02
N ARG A 63 36.48 10.89 5.19
CA ARG A 63 37.17 12.13 5.53
C ARG A 63 36.20 13.29 5.57
N ILE A 64 36.28 14.10 6.63
CA ILE A 64 35.50 15.35 6.77
C ILE A 64 36.53 16.45 7.07
N PHE A 65 36.52 17.55 6.30
CA PHE A 65 37.46 18.65 6.39
C PHE A 65 38.95 18.22 6.36
N GLY A 66 39.27 17.17 5.56
CA GLY A 66 40.63 16.66 5.43
C GLY A 66 41.12 15.72 6.54
N GLN A 67 40.35 15.56 7.60
CA GLN A 67 40.64 14.60 8.69
C GLN A 67 39.91 13.29 8.46
N THR A 68 40.60 12.16 8.66
CA THR A 68 39.99 10.82 8.61
C THR A 68 39.21 10.57 9.88
N ILE A 69 37.89 10.53 9.79
CA ILE A 69 37.00 10.26 10.91
C ILE A 69 36.78 8.76 11.08
N ILE A 70 36.60 8.04 9.97
CA ILE A 70 36.49 6.58 9.99
C ILE A 70 37.59 6.00 9.10
N PRO A 71 38.42 5.08 9.60
CA PRO A 71 39.46 4.43 8.83
C PRO A 71 38.85 3.58 7.71
N ALA A 72 39.55 3.41 6.60
CA ALA A 72 39.10 2.62 5.46
C ALA A 72 38.69 1.19 5.85
N LYS A 73 39.43 0.60 6.78
CA LYS A 73 39.21 -0.77 7.27
C LYS A 73 38.78 -0.73 8.74
N LEU A 74 37.62 -1.29 9.04
CA LEU A 74 37.14 -1.45 10.41
C LEU A 74 37.74 -2.71 11.06
N LEU A 75 37.78 -3.80 10.29
CA LEU A 75 38.36 -5.07 10.68
C LEU A 75 38.95 -5.75 9.44
N SER A 76 40.14 -6.35 9.54
CA SER A 76 40.67 -7.21 8.50
C SER A 76 41.56 -8.29 9.06
N PHE A 77 41.55 -9.46 8.41
CA PHE A 77 42.45 -10.57 8.70
C PHE A 77 42.83 -11.26 7.40
N LYS A 78 44.01 -11.85 7.35
CA LYS A 78 44.51 -12.60 6.22
C LYS A 78 44.40 -14.10 6.46
N TRP A 79 43.72 -14.80 5.54
CA TRP A 79 43.63 -16.25 5.54
C TRP A 79 44.03 -16.80 4.17
N GLY A 80 45.15 -17.55 4.18
CA GLY A 80 45.80 -17.97 2.92
C GLY A 80 46.33 -16.76 2.12
N GLU A 81 45.90 -16.63 0.88
CA GLU A 81 46.28 -15.55 -0.02
C GLU A 81 45.29 -14.36 -0.01
N THR A 82 44.14 -14.54 0.58
CA THR A 82 43.05 -13.54 0.54
C THR A 82 43.00 -12.77 1.86
N GLU A 83 42.91 -11.44 1.76
CA GLU A 83 42.56 -10.56 2.87
C GLU A 83 41.04 -10.41 2.97
N TYR A 84 40.48 -10.82 4.10
CA TYR A 84 39.05 -10.68 4.40
C TYR A 84 38.87 -9.48 5.31
N GLY A 85 37.83 -8.67 5.09
CA GLY A 85 37.63 -7.51 5.93
C GLY A 85 36.24 -6.91 5.89
N ILE A 86 36.06 -5.90 6.77
CA ILE A 86 34.88 -5.06 6.83
C ILE A 86 35.34 -3.63 6.54
N GLY A 87 34.80 -3.04 5.48
CA GLY A 87 35.07 -1.67 5.07
C GLY A 87 34.28 -0.64 5.89
N ALA A 88 34.69 0.62 5.79
CA ALA A 88 34.06 1.73 6.53
C ALA A 88 32.63 2.04 6.04
N ILE A 89 32.34 1.78 4.78
CA ILE A 89 31.03 2.06 4.18
C ILE A 89 30.27 0.73 4.06
N PRO A 90 29.21 0.48 4.89
CA PRO A 90 28.51 -0.80 4.92
C PRO A 90 27.52 -0.98 3.77
N LEU A 91 27.74 -0.32 2.64
CA LEU A 91 26.92 -0.39 1.42
C LEU A 91 27.56 -1.35 0.44
N GLY A 92 27.37 -2.66 0.64
CA GLY A 92 27.80 -3.65 -0.32
C GLY A 92 29.02 -4.46 0.07
N GLY A 93 29.88 -4.75 -0.89
CA GLY A 93 31.11 -5.49 -0.75
C GLY A 93 31.92 -5.38 -2.05
N TYR A 94 33.11 -5.92 -2.07
CA TYR A 94 33.85 -6.13 -3.30
C TYR A 94 34.82 -7.30 -3.18
N VAL A 95 35.10 -7.90 -4.32
CA VAL A 95 36.15 -8.91 -4.48
C VAL A 95 37.22 -8.39 -5.44
N LYS A 96 38.48 -8.39 -5.01
CA LYS A 96 39.60 -8.10 -5.93
C LYS A 96 40.19 -9.44 -6.41
N MET A 97 40.04 -9.68 -7.71
CA MET A 97 40.60 -10.84 -8.40
C MET A 97 41.79 -10.43 -9.25
N LEU A 98 42.80 -11.29 -9.33
CA LEU A 98 43.96 -11.05 -10.15
C LEU A 98 43.56 -10.92 -11.65
N GLY A 99 43.86 -9.78 -12.27
CA GLY A 99 43.57 -9.53 -13.69
C GLY A 99 42.08 -9.25 -13.99
N GLN A 100 41.29 -8.83 -13.00
CA GLN A 100 39.97 -8.29 -13.22
C GLN A 100 39.83 -6.92 -12.55
N ASP A 101 39.44 -5.92 -13.33
CA ASP A 101 39.00 -4.60 -12.89
C ASP A 101 37.69 -4.30 -13.62
N ASP A 102 36.69 -3.78 -12.90
CA ASP A 102 35.39 -3.42 -13.48
C ASP A 102 35.46 -2.15 -14.36
N ASN A 103 36.55 -1.44 -14.34
CA ASN A 103 36.78 -0.26 -15.17
C ASN A 103 37.42 -0.62 -16.52
N PRO A 104 36.70 -0.52 -17.66
CA PRO A 104 37.23 -0.84 -18.98
C PRO A 104 38.39 0.09 -19.41
N GLY A 105 38.57 1.24 -18.75
CA GLY A 105 39.71 2.14 -18.96
C GLY A 105 41.05 1.61 -18.42
N HIS A 106 41.03 0.60 -17.55
CA HIS A 106 42.22 0.02 -16.91
C HIS A 106 42.68 -1.29 -17.55
N SER A 107 42.34 -1.53 -18.82
CA SER A 107 42.68 -2.78 -19.51
C SER A 107 44.19 -3.07 -19.56
N GLU A 108 45.02 -2.05 -19.68
CA GLU A 108 46.49 -2.19 -19.63
C GLU A 108 47.01 -2.60 -18.25
N GLU A 109 46.40 -2.06 -17.18
CA GLU A 109 46.74 -2.43 -15.79
C GLU A 109 46.31 -3.86 -15.49
N GLN A 110 45.15 -4.30 -15.99
CA GLN A 110 44.66 -5.67 -15.85
C GLN A 110 45.60 -6.67 -16.52
N ILE A 111 46.09 -6.35 -17.74
CA ILE A 111 47.07 -7.18 -18.44
C ILE A 111 48.38 -7.22 -17.64
N LYS A 112 48.86 -6.06 -17.16
CA LYS A 112 50.11 -5.96 -16.38
C LYS A 112 50.05 -6.76 -15.08
N GLU A 113 48.95 -6.68 -14.34
CA GLU A 113 48.73 -7.49 -13.11
C GLU A 113 48.65 -9.00 -13.44
N SER A 114 48.19 -9.37 -14.63
CA SER A 114 47.97 -10.75 -15.06
C SER A 114 49.20 -11.45 -15.62
N ILE A 115 50.29 -10.74 -15.85
CA ILE A 115 51.49 -11.30 -16.47
C ILE A 115 52.24 -12.20 -15.50
N ALA A 116 52.74 -13.35 -16.00
CA ALA A 116 53.57 -14.27 -15.22
C ALA A 116 54.93 -13.63 -14.83
N GLU A 117 55.49 -14.07 -13.70
CA GLU A 117 56.78 -13.58 -13.25
C GLU A 117 57.86 -13.79 -14.35
N GLY A 118 58.57 -12.70 -14.69
CA GLY A 118 59.62 -12.71 -15.70
C GLY A 118 59.21 -12.37 -17.13
N GLU A 119 57.90 -12.15 -17.39
CA GLU A 119 57.38 -11.72 -18.68
C GLU A 119 57.12 -10.19 -18.72
N SER A 120 57.16 -9.59 -19.93
CA SER A 120 56.85 -8.16 -20.14
C SER A 120 55.50 -7.95 -20.80
N VAL A 121 54.91 -6.75 -20.67
CA VAL A 121 53.63 -6.39 -21.30
C VAL A 121 53.70 -6.53 -22.81
N GLU A 122 54.85 -6.07 -23.40
CA GLU A 122 55.09 -6.16 -24.83
C GLU A 122 55.14 -7.63 -25.30
N SER A 123 55.71 -8.55 -24.48
CA SER A 123 55.76 -9.97 -24.81
C SER A 123 54.40 -10.68 -24.70
N ALA A 124 53.51 -10.14 -23.89
CA ALA A 124 52.17 -10.71 -23.67
C ALA A 124 51.13 -10.21 -24.68
N ILE A 125 51.44 -9.16 -25.46
CA ILE A 125 50.55 -8.65 -26.51
C ILE A 125 51.06 -9.15 -27.88
N LEU A 126 50.24 -9.94 -28.56
CA LEU A 126 50.51 -10.42 -29.90
C LEU A 126 50.45 -9.26 -30.92
N ALA A 127 51.12 -9.43 -32.08
CA ALA A 127 51.07 -8.47 -33.19
C ALA A 127 49.65 -8.17 -33.70
N SER A 128 48.67 -9.02 -33.36
CA SER A 128 47.25 -8.85 -33.62
C SER A 128 46.52 -7.97 -32.59
N GLY A 129 47.21 -7.49 -31.52
CA GLY A 129 46.58 -6.80 -30.38
C GLY A 129 45.85 -7.71 -29.38
N MET A 130 45.90 -9.01 -29.59
CA MET A 130 45.32 -9.99 -28.64
C MET A 130 46.35 -10.37 -27.57
N VAL A 131 45.83 -10.71 -26.37
CA VAL A 131 46.68 -11.14 -25.25
C VAL A 131 47.03 -12.62 -25.41
N ASP A 132 48.34 -12.94 -25.37
CA ASP A 132 48.82 -14.31 -25.35
C ASP A 132 48.61 -14.94 -23.99
N GLN A 133 47.63 -15.84 -23.91
CA GLN A 133 47.23 -16.52 -22.65
C GLN A 133 48.40 -17.35 -22.05
N SER A 134 49.38 -17.77 -22.86
CA SER A 134 50.53 -18.56 -22.38
C SER A 134 51.52 -17.73 -21.53
N LYS A 135 51.46 -16.41 -21.65
CA LYS A 135 52.27 -15.43 -20.91
C LYS A 135 51.62 -14.91 -19.64
N LEU A 136 50.38 -15.31 -19.39
CA LEU A 136 49.63 -14.91 -18.21
C LEU A 136 49.85 -15.85 -17.04
N ASP A 137 49.76 -15.34 -15.80
CA ASP A 137 49.66 -16.18 -14.59
C ASP A 137 48.44 -17.11 -14.73
N PRO A 138 48.60 -18.43 -14.66
CA PRO A 138 47.48 -19.38 -14.75
C PRO A 138 46.37 -19.10 -13.71
N ARG A 139 46.61 -18.32 -12.69
CA ARG A 139 45.68 -17.92 -11.64
C ARG A 139 45.01 -16.57 -11.90
N SER A 140 45.35 -15.93 -12.99
CA SER A 140 44.67 -14.69 -13.43
C SER A 140 43.31 -15.03 -14.03
N PHE A 141 42.34 -14.12 -13.85
CA PHE A 141 41.03 -14.17 -14.51
C PHE A 141 41.19 -14.20 -16.05
N LEU A 142 42.11 -13.41 -16.61
CA LEU A 142 42.32 -13.37 -18.06
C LEU A 142 42.89 -14.68 -18.63
N ALA A 143 43.61 -15.47 -17.83
CA ALA A 143 44.15 -16.78 -18.25
C ALA A 143 43.07 -17.90 -18.24
N LYS A 144 41.87 -17.64 -17.69
CA LYS A 144 40.81 -18.63 -17.62
C LYS A 144 40.09 -18.79 -18.96
N SER A 145 39.55 -19.98 -19.19
CA SER A 145 38.71 -20.26 -20.35
C SER A 145 37.47 -19.36 -20.40
N VAL A 146 36.92 -19.14 -21.59
CA VAL A 146 35.72 -18.30 -21.77
C VAL A 146 34.57 -18.78 -20.89
N ILE A 147 34.37 -20.10 -20.78
CA ILE A 147 33.29 -20.67 -19.95
C ILE A 147 33.52 -20.34 -18.47
N GLN A 148 34.76 -20.48 -17.97
CA GLN A 148 35.09 -20.14 -16.58
C GLN A 148 34.88 -18.65 -16.29
N ARG A 149 35.29 -17.77 -17.21
CA ARG A 149 35.07 -16.31 -17.07
C ARG A 149 33.56 -15.98 -17.07
N MET A 150 32.79 -16.59 -17.98
CA MET A 150 31.35 -16.42 -17.98
C MET A 150 30.69 -16.92 -16.68
N ALA A 151 31.14 -18.07 -16.16
CA ALA A 151 30.64 -18.60 -14.88
C ALA A 151 30.95 -17.64 -13.73
N ILE A 152 32.15 -17.07 -13.66
CA ILE A 152 32.54 -16.09 -12.64
C ILE A 152 31.67 -14.82 -12.76
N ILE A 153 31.52 -14.26 -13.97
CA ILE A 153 30.73 -13.03 -14.18
C ILE A 153 29.24 -13.25 -13.85
N SER A 154 28.66 -14.39 -14.20
CA SER A 154 27.24 -14.67 -13.92
C SER A 154 26.96 -15.10 -12.48
N ALA A 155 28.00 -15.49 -11.74
CA ALA A 155 27.87 -16.05 -10.39
C ALA A 155 27.17 -15.11 -9.42
N GLY A 156 27.45 -13.82 -9.46
CA GLY A 156 26.81 -12.84 -8.59
C GLY A 156 25.30 -12.81 -8.74
N VAL A 157 24.80 -12.76 -9.97
CA VAL A 157 23.36 -12.76 -10.25
C VAL A 157 22.73 -14.10 -9.87
N ILE A 158 23.40 -15.23 -10.16
CA ILE A 158 22.92 -16.56 -9.81
C ILE A 158 22.80 -16.70 -8.28
N PHE A 159 23.79 -16.25 -7.53
CA PHE A 159 23.74 -16.26 -6.07
C PHE A 159 22.62 -15.40 -5.52
N ASN A 160 22.41 -14.19 -6.06
CA ASN A 160 21.27 -13.38 -5.68
C ASN A 160 19.94 -14.11 -5.87
N LEU A 161 19.76 -14.81 -6.99
CA LEU A 161 18.55 -15.61 -7.25
C LEU A 161 18.37 -16.75 -6.23
N ILE A 162 19.45 -17.50 -5.96
CA ILE A 162 19.44 -18.60 -4.97
C ILE A 162 19.10 -18.07 -3.58
N PHE A 163 19.76 -16.99 -3.15
CA PHE A 163 19.52 -16.39 -1.85
C PHE A 163 18.16 -15.71 -1.73
N ALA A 164 17.63 -15.13 -2.81
CA ALA A 164 16.27 -14.62 -2.83
C ALA A 164 15.24 -15.71 -2.50
N VAL A 165 15.38 -16.89 -3.12
CA VAL A 165 14.52 -18.05 -2.81
C VAL A 165 14.72 -18.53 -1.37
N LEU A 166 15.97 -18.60 -0.90
CA LEU A 166 16.28 -19.01 0.48
C LEU A 166 15.70 -18.04 1.50
N PHE A 167 15.91 -16.73 1.32
CA PHE A 167 15.37 -15.71 2.23
C PHE A 167 13.84 -15.65 2.20
N ALA A 168 13.22 -15.81 1.02
CA ALA A 168 11.78 -15.94 0.91
C ALA A 168 11.26 -17.16 1.70
N ALA A 169 11.91 -18.31 1.54
CA ALA A 169 11.53 -19.53 2.28
C ALA A 169 11.66 -19.35 3.81
N ILE A 170 12.73 -18.69 4.28
CA ILE A 170 12.93 -18.36 5.70
C ILE A 170 11.83 -17.40 6.18
N ALA A 171 11.54 -16.34 5.42
CA ALA A 171 10.52 -15.35 5.77
C ALA A 171 9.13 -16.00 5.89
N PHE A 172 8.74 -16.82 4.90
CA PHE A 172 7.47 -17.55 4.94
C PHE A 172 7.39 -18.53 6.11
N ARG A 173 8.50 -19.21 6.43
CA ARG A 173 8.55 -20.12 7.57
C ARG A 173 8.49 -19.38 8.91
N SER A 174 8.99 -18.16 8.99
CA SER A 174 8.94 -17.31 10.19
C SER A 174 7.57 -16.70 10.44
N GLY A 175 6.66 -16.84 9.49
CA GLY A 175 5.34 -16.22 9.46
C GLY A 175 5.38 -14.86 8.77
N VAL A 176 4.63 -14.74 7.69
CA VAL A 176 4.37 -13.47 7.01
C VAL A 176 2.91 -13.14 7.24
N ASP A 177 2.65 -11.91 7.68
CA ASP A 177 1.28 -11.42 7.80
C ASP A 177 0.58 -11.50 6.43
N TYR A 178 -0.51 -12.22 6.41
CA TYR A 178 -1.27 -12.51 5.21
C TYR A 178 -2.63 -11.86 5.31
N GLN A 179 -2.98 -11.10 4.29
CA GLN A 179 -4.34 -10.56 4.14
C GLN A 179 -5.19 -11.58 3.38
N PRO A 180 -6.26 -12.11 4.00
CA PRO A 180 -7.15 -13.03 3.29
C PRO A 180 -7.82 -12.31 2.10
N PRO A 181 -8.39 -13.05 1.13
CA PRO A 181 -9.07 -12.48 -0.04
C PRO A 181 -10.43 -11.85 0.30
N VAL A 182 -10.48 -11.17 1.44
CA VAL A 182 -11.66 -10.45 1.92
C VAL A 182 -11.56 -8.99 1.45
N MET A 183 -12.61 -8.53 0.81
CA MET A 183 -12.73 -7.15 0.40
C MET A 183 -13.00 -6.27 1.61
N GLY A 184 -12.40 -5.10 1.61
CA GLY A 184 -12.67 -4.09 2.62
C GLY A 184 -13.85 -3.21 2.21
N THR A 185 -13.70 -1.91 2.46
CA THR A 185 -14.69 -0.90 2.07
C THR A 185 -14.78 -0.75 0.56
N VAL A 186 -15.93 -0.34 0.06
CA VAL A 186 -16.18 -0.04 -1.34
C VAL A 186 -16.38 1.46 -1.55
N VAL A 187 -15.98 1.95 -2.71
CA VAL A 187 -16.21 3.34 -3.11
C VAL A 187 -17.66 3.51 -3.56
N GLY A 188 -18.37 4.44 -2.94
CA GLY A 188 -19.75 4.74 -3.26
C GLY A 188 -19.96 5.08 -4.74
N GLY A 189 -21.01 4.53 -5.33
CA GLY A 189 -21.30 4.68 -6.75
C GLY A 189 -20.38 3.93 -7.71
N GLY A 190 -19.40 3.18 -7.20
CA GLY A 190 -18.52 2.36 -8.03
C GLY A 190 -19.08 0.97 -8.34
N PRO A 191 -18.44 0.22 -9.27
CA PRO A 191 -18.90 -1.12 -9.64
C PRO A 191 -19.06 -2.09 -8.47
N ALA A 192 -18.09 -2.15 -7.56
CA ALA A 192 -18.16 -3.01 -6.39
C ALA A 192 -19.29 -2.62 -5.43
N TRP A 193 -19.57 -1.31 -5.29
CA TRP A 193 -20.68 -0.81 -4.50
C TRP A 193 -22.04 -1.20 -5.10
N LYS A 194 -22.17 -1.09 -6.42
CA LYS A 194 -23.39 -1.48 -7.15
C LYS A 194 -23.79 -2.93 -6.91
N HIS A 195 -22.80 -3.81 -6.72
CA HIS A 195 -22.98 -5.25 -6.50
C HIS A 195 -22.87 -5.71 -5.05
N ASP A 196 -22.76 -4.79 -4.08
CA ASP A 196 -22.70 -5.09 -2.64
C ASP A 196 -21.51 -5.98 -2.25
N MET A 197 -20.32 -5.64 -2.74
CA MET A 197 -19.09 -6.42 -2.53
C MET A 197 -18.31 -6.04 -1.26
N ALA A 198 -18.77 -5.09 -0.45
CA ALA A 198 -18.08 -4.71 0.78
C ALA A 198 -18.01 -5.90 1.75
N GLY A 199 -16.84 -6.17 2.32
CA GLY A 199 -16.62 -7.29 3.22
C GLY A 199 -16.72 -8.67 2.57
N ALA A 200 -16.89 -8.77 1.26
CA ALA A 200 -17.04 -10.03 0.53
C ALA A 200 -15.74 -10.85 0.50
N GLU A 201 -15.84 -12.16 0.63
CA GLU A 201 -14.74 -13.10 0.43
C GLU A 201 -14.74 -13.58 -1.02
N ILE A 202 -13.69 -13.25 -1.78
CA ILE A 202 -13.57 -13.64 -3.19
C ILE A 202 -13.22 -15.11 -3.29
N THR A 203 -14.00 -15.85 -4.08
CA THR A 203 -13.81 -17.29 -4.34
C THR A 203 -13.33 -17.59 -5.77
N SER A 204 -13.64 -16.68 -6.72
CA SER A 204 -13.19 -16.81 -8.11
C SER A 204 -13.10 -15.42 -8.76
N ILE A 205 -12.14 -15.23 -9.66
CA ILE A 205 -12.00 -14.00 -10.49
C ILE A 205 -11.51 -14.38 -11.88
N ALA A 206 -12.15 -13.82 -12.91
CA ALA A 206 -11.82 -14.08 -14.32
C ALA A 206 -11.75 -15.58 -14.64
N GLY A 207 -12.64 -16.41 -14.05
CA GLY A 207 -12.70 -17.85 -14.20
C GLY A 207 -11.62 -18.64 -13.46
N LYS A 208 -10.77 -17.99 -12.67
CA LYS A 208 -9.74 -18.65 -11.84
C LYS A 208 -10.21 -18.71 -10.39
N LYS A 209 -10.18 -19.90 -9.80
CA LYS A 209 -10.46 -20.07 -8.37
C LYS A 209 -9.39 -19.41 -7.52
N VAL A 210 -9.83 -18.82 -6.42
CA VAL A 210 -8.96 -18.26 -5.39
C VAL A 210 -8.53 -19.40 -4.46
N GLU A 211 -7.24 -19.74 -4.49
CA GLU A 211 -6.66 -20.80 -3.68
C GLU A 211 -5.36 -20.35 -3.01
N GLY A 212 -5.07 -20.89 -1.83
CA GLY A 212 -3.82 -20.66 -1.10
C GLY A 212 -3.62 -19.20 -0.65
N TYR A 213 -2.48 -18.60 -1.00
CA TYR A 213 -2.09 -17.25 -0.58
C TYR A 213 -2.66 -16.13 -1.46
N PHE A 214 -3.88 -16.28 -1.96
CA PHE A 214 -4.52 -15.21 -2.72
C PHE A 214 -4.88 -14.05 -1.78
N THR A 215 -4.40 -12.86 -2.10
CA THR A 215 -4.62 -11.65 -1.33
C THR A 215 -5.37 -10.61 -2.14
N TYR A 216 -5.75 -9.49 -1.49
CA TYR A 216 -6.29 -8.33 -2.19
C TYR A 216 -5.38 -7.83 -3.33
N ILE A 217 -4.06 -7.95 -3.20
CA ILE A 217 -3.11 -7.54 -4.26
C ILE A 217 -3.32 -8.39 -5.51
N HIS A 218 -3.43 -9.70 -5.36
CA HIS A 218 -3.71 -10.61 -6.49
C HIS A 218 -5.09 -10.34 -7.12
N PHE A 219 -6.08 -9.97 -6.30
CA PHE A 219 -7.38 -9.52 -6.81
C PHE A 219 -7.22 -8.27 -7.68
N ALA A 220 -6.55 -7.24 -7.18
CA ALA A 220 -6.30 -6.00 -7.89
C ALA A 220 -5.50 -6.21 -9.20
N GLU A 221 -4.48 -7.07 -9.16
CA GLU A 221 -3.71 -7.46 -10.35
C GLU A 221 -4.62 -8.14 -11.40
N ASN A 222 -5.48 -9.08 -11.00
CA ASN A 222 -6.39 -9.73 -11.93
C ASN A 222 -7.41 -8.76 -12.52
N VAL A 223 -7.89 -7.77 -11.75
CA VAL A 223 -8.75 -6.70 -12.27
C VAL A 223 -8.01 -5.88 -13.32
N ILE A 224 -6.76 -5.47 -13.03
CA ILE A 224 -5.93 -4.66 -13.94
C ILE A 224 -5.61 -5.45 -15.22
N LEU A 225 -5.20 -6.70 -15.11
CA LEU A 225 -4.85 -7.55 -16.25
C LEU A 225 -6.04 -7.87 -17.16
N ASN A 226 -7.26 -7.78 -16.65
CA ASN A 226 -8.49 -8.01 -17.39
C ASN A 226 -9.29 -6.71 -17.63
N SER A 227 -8.69 -5.55 -17.40
CA SER A 227 -9.38 -4.25 -17.53
C SER A 227 -9.76 -3.86 -18.97
N ASP A 228 -9.16 -4.52 -19.96
CA ASP A 228 -9.46 -4.31 -21.39
C ASP A 228 -10.73 -5.06 -21.85
N VAL A 229 -11.21 -6.02 -21.05
CA VAL A 229 -12.47 -6.71 -21.33
C VAL A 229 -13.67 -5.91 -20.82
N SER A 230 -14.82 -6.10 -21.45
CA SER A 230 -16.05 -5.37 -21.09
C SER A 230 -16.54 -5.70 -19.68
N THR A 231 -16.38 -6.97 -19.26
CA THR A 231 -16.80 -7.44 -17.94
C THR A 231 -15.83 -8.50 -17.40
N ILE A 232 -15.69 -8.55 -16.07
CA ILE A 232 -14.90 -9.54 -15.38
C ILE A 232 -15.86 -10.40 -14.53
N PRO A 233 -15.94 -11.71 -14.77
CA PRO A 233 -16.72 -12.60 -13.90
C PRO A 233 -16.03 -12.73 -12.53
N ILE A 234 -16.79 -12.47 -11.47
CA ILE A 234 -16.32 -12.55 -10.07
C ILE A 234 -17.33 -13.38 -9.28
N GLU A 235 -16.81 -14.34 -8.53
CA GLU A 235 -17.59 -15.08 -7.55
C GLU A 235 -17.10 -14.73 -6.15
N PHE A 236 -18.02 -14.50 -5.22
CA PHE A 236 -17.71 -14.15 -3.85
C PHE A 236 -18.79 -14.64 -2.87
N LYS A 237 -18.39 -14.82 -1.63
CA LYS A 237 -19.31 -15.03 -0.51
C LYS A 237 -19.63 -13.71 0.16
N ARG A 238 -20.91 -13.50 0.51
CA ARG A 238 -21.31 -12.33 1.29
C ARG A 238 -20.90 -12.45 2.75
N PRO A 239 -20.59 -11.33 3.43
CA PRO A 239 -20.27 -11.36 4.85
C PRO A 239 -21.32 -12.07 5.68
N GLY A 240 -20.88 -13.01 6.54
CA GLY A 240 -21.75 -13.72 7.45
C GLY A 240 -22.65 -14.78 6.81
N THR A 241 -22.46 -15.11 5.54
CA THR A 241 -23.21 -16.18 4.83
C THR A 241 -22.27 -17.11 4.08
N ASP A 242 -22.74 -18.33 3.81
CA ASP A 242 -22.04 -19.27 2.92
C ASP A 242 -22.55 -19.18 1.46
N GLU A 243 -23.43 -18.23 1.19
CA GLU A 243 -24.00 -18.04 -0.13
C GLU A 243 -22.93 -17.48 -1.09
N THR A 244 -22.68 -18.20 -2.17
CA THR A 244 -21.80 -17.74 -3.25
C THR A 244 -22.63 -17.00 -4.30
N VAL A 245 -22.21 -15.77 -4.58
CA VAL A 245 -22.81 -14.89 -5.59
C VAL A 245 -21.86 -14.80 -6.77
N SER A 246 -22.39 -15.01 -7.99
CA SER A 246 -21.65 -14.83 -9.24
C SER A 246 -22.17 -13.60 -9.95
N ILE A 247 -21.27 -12.70 -10.35
CA ILE A 247 -21.58 -11.43 -11.02
C ILE A 247 -20.58 -11.17 -12.13
N ASP A 248 -21.02 -10.37 -13.10
CA ASP A 248 -20.16 -9.76 -14.11
C ASP A 248 -19.95 -8.28 -13.78
N VAL A 249 -18.72 -7.89 -13.50
CA VAL A 249 -18.37 -6.52 -13.12
C VAL A 249 -17.63 -5.82 -14.24
N THR A 250 -18.09 -4.63 -14.62
CA THR A 250 -17.38 -3.75 -15.57
C THR A 250 -16.47 -2.81 -14.77
N PRO A 251 -15.15 -2.90 -14.93
CA PRO A 251 -14.22 -1.96 -14.29
C PRO A 251 -14.40 -0.55 -14.85
N GLU A 252 -14.25 0.46 -13.99
CA GLU A 252 -14.37 1.88 -14.35
C GLU A 252 -13.08 2.65 -14.03
N LYS A 253 -12.83 3.72 -14.77
CA LYS A 253 -11.74 4.67 -14.54
C LYS A 253 -12.13 5.70 -13.46
N GLY A 254 -11.15 6.45 -12.92
CA GLY A 254 -11.41 7.60 -12.06
C GLY A 254 -11.41 7.30 -10.55
N PHE A 255 -10.89 6.16 -10.09
CA PHE A 255 -10.75 5.85 -8.65
C PHE A 255 -9.47 6.42 -8.01
N ARG A 256 -8.54 6.97 -8.79
CA ARG A 256 -7.28 7.55 -8.29
C ARG A 256 -7.19 9.03 -8.69
N ARG A 257 -6.57 9.84 -7.81
CA ARG A 257 -6.31 11.27 -8.07
C ARG A 257 -5.23 11.50 -9.13
N GLU A 258 -4.33 10.54 -9.31
CA GLU A 258 -3.28 10.59 -10.32
C GLU A 258 -3.85 10.15 -11.67
N ASN A 259 -3.36 10.75 -12.76
CA ASN A 259 -3.75 10.46 -14.15
C ASN A 259 -3.39 9.02 -14.59
N MET A 260 -3.53 8.05 -13.73
CA MET A 260 -3.39 6.65 -14.10
C MET A 260 -4.71 6.18 -14.73
N ASP A 261 -4.67 5.92 -16.02
CA ASP A 261 -5.78 5.47 -16.86
C ASP A 261 -6.10 3.97 -16.63
N ILE A 262 -6.13 3.56 -15.35
CA ILE A 262 -6.40 2.18 -14.95
C ILE A 262 -7.85 2.06 -14.52
N ALA A 263 -8.56 1.12 -15.14
CA ALA A 263 -9.91 0.77 -14.73
C ALA A 263 -9.88 -0.16 -13.52
N LEU A 264 -10.68 0.16 -12.50
CA LEU A 264 -10.80 -0.55 -11.24
C LEU A 264 -12.27 -0.82 -10.91
N VAL A 265 -12.51 -1.67 -9.93
CA VAL A 265 -13.88 -1.96 -9.46
C VAL A 265 -14.29 -1.13 -8.23
N GLY A 266 -13.39 -0.32 -7.70
CA GLY A 266 -13.68 0.58 -6.58
C GLY A 266 -13.83 -0.13 -5.23
N VAL A 267 -12.93 -1.07 -4.93
CA VAL A 267 -12.87 -1.77 -3.64
C VAL A 267 -11.48 -1.60 -3.03
N HIS A 268 -11.41 -1.55 -1.71
CA HIS A 268 -10.17 -1.56 -0.94
C HIS A 268 -9.92 -2.95 -0.34
N GLY A 269 -8.66 -3.28 -0.04
CA GLY A 269 -8.34 -4.47 0.73
C GLY A 269 -8.86 -4.34 2.16
N SER A 270 -9.27 -5.45 2.77
CA SER A 270 -9.66 -5.46 4.17
C SER A 270 -8.43 -5.18 5.05
N LEU A 271 -8.56 -4.24 5.97
CA LEU A 271 -7.52 -3.90 6.94
C LEU A 271 -7.94 -4.40 8.34
N LEU A 272 -6.94 -4.71 9.15
CA LEU A 272 -7.16 -4.93 10.57
C LEU A 272 -7.57 -3.61 11.22
N PRO A 273 -8.49 -3.63 12.20
CA PRO A 273 -8.93 -2.44 12.93
C PRO A 273 -7.88 -2.04 13.98
N LYS A 274 -6.66 -1.77 13.52
CA LYS A 274 -5.50 -1.43 14.35
C LYS A 274 -5.19 0.05 14.24
N ILE A 275 -4.94 0.69 15.37
CA ILE A 275 -4.55 2.10 15.40
C ILE A 275 -3.14 2.25 14.83
N GLY A 276 -3.03 2.99 13.74
CA GLY A 276 -1.76 3.26 13.07
C GLY A 276 -0.90 4.30 13.82
N ALA A 277 0.37 4.42 13.45
CA ALA A 277 1.21 5.52 13.90
C ALA A 277 0.79 6.83 13.19
N PRO A 278 0.81 8.00 13.87
CA PRO A 278 1.35 8.25 15.21
C PRO A 278 0.37 7.95 16.37
N GLY A 279 -0.77 7.34 16.16
CA GLY A 279 -1.81 7.10 17.16
C GLY A 279 -3.08 7.91 16.88
N THR A 280 -3.66 8.49 17.92
CA THR A 280 -4.85 9.32 17.80
C THR A 280 -4.50 10.75 17.30
N ILE A 281 -5.45 11.36 16.62
CA ILE A 281 -5.30 12.73 16.08
C ILE A 281 -5.72 13.74 17.17
N GLU A 282 -4.84 14.70 17.48
CA GLU A 282 -5.11 15.74 18.47
C GLU A 282 -6.41 16.51 18.15
N GLY A 283 -7.16 16.85 19.20
CA GLY A 283 -8.46 17.55 19.08
C GLY A 283 -9.63 16.66 18.65
N THR A 284 -9.43 15.34 18.52
CA THR A 284 -10.51 14.39 18.27
C THR A 284 -10.99 13.71 19.56
N PRO A 285 -12.24 13.20 19.60
CA PRO A 285 -12.74 12.42 20.73
C PRO A 285 -11.87 11.22 21.08
N ALA A 286 -11.26 10.56 20.07
CA ALA A 286 -10.35 9.45 20.28
C ALA A 286 -9.08 9.84 21.04
N ALA A 287 -8.57 11.08 20.83
CA ALA A 287 -7.43 11.61 21.58
C ALA A 287 -7.78 11.98 23.03
N ALA A 288 -9.06 12.26 23.29
CA ALA A 288 -9.58 12.57 24.63
C ALA A 288 -10.02 11.33 25.41
N ALA A 289 -9.93 10.13 24.83
CA ALA A 289 -10.38 8.89 25.45
C ALA A 289 -9.58 8.54 26.72
N ILE A 290 -10.27 8.01 27.74
CA ILE A 290 -9.68 7.61 29.02
C ILE A 290 -10.16 6.20 29.36
N PRO A 291 -9.25 5.20 29.51
CA PRO A 291 -7.79 5.23 29.24
C PRO A 291 -7.45 5.63 27.79
N ALA A 292 -6.27 6.22 27.60
CA ALA A 292 -5.83 6.68 26.27
C ALA A 292 -5.68 5.54 25.28
N LEU A 293 -6.08 5.78 24.03
CA LEU A 293 -5.79 4.91 22.90
C LEU A 293 -4.37 5.17 22.38
N GLU A 294 -3.64 4.12 22.05
CA GLU A 294 -2.26 4.19 21.60
C GLU A 294 -2.07 3.56 20.21
N ALA A 295 -1.01 4.00 19.52
CA ALA A 295 -0.60 3.35 18.28
C ALA A 295 -0.27 1.87 18.53
N GLY A 296 -0.83 0.99 17.72
CA GLY A 296 -0.67 -0.45 17.85
C GLY A 296 -1.84 -1.16 18.55
N ASP A 297 -2.74 -0.44 19.22
CA ASP A 297 -3.94 -1.02 19.79
C ASP A 297 -4.81 -1.67 18.69
N LEU A 298 -5.24 -2.92 18.93
CA LEU A 298 -6.17 -3.63 18.06
C LEU A 298 -7.57 -3.49 18.64
N ILE A 299 -8.49 -2.87 17.90
CA ILE A 299 -9.90 -2.72 18.31
C ILE A 299 -10.61 -4.05 18.06
N VAL A 300 -11.13 -4.67 19.11
CA VAL A 300 -11.78 -6.00 19.03
C VAL A 300 -13.28 -5.97 19.28
N ASP A 301 -13.78 -4.89 19.88
CA ASP A 301 -15.21 -4.71 20.15
C ASP A 301 -15.57 -3.23 20.28
N ILE A 302 -16.79 -2.88 19.84
CA ILE A 302 -17.41 -1.56 20.06
C ILE A 302 -18.84 -1.78 20.55
N ASN A 303 -19.15 -1.24 21.73
CA ASN A 303 -20.49 -1.33 22.35
C ASN A 303 -21.03 -2.77 22.43
N GLY A 304 -20.18 -3.77 22.66
CA GLY A 304 -20.56 -5.18 22.71
C GLY A 304 -20.70 -5.85 21.32
N THR A 305 -20.32 -5.16 20.26
CA THR A 305 -20.29 -5.71 18.89
C THR A 305 -18.86 -6.05 18.51
N PRO A 306 -18.55 -7.32 18.21
CA PRO A 306 -17.21 -7.74 17.79
C PRO A 306 -16.76 -7.04 16.51
N VAL A 307 -15.51 -6.60 16.49
CA VAL A 307 -14.86 -5.92 15.36
C VAL A 307 -13.66 -6.76 14.94
N LYS A 308 -13.64 -7.24 13.70
CA LYS A 308 -12.56 -8.06 13.14
C LYS A 308 -11.83 -7.35 12.00
N THR A 309 -12.53 -6.44 11.32
CA THR A 309 -12.03 -5.74 10.15
C THR A 309 -12.33 -4.23 10.25
N GLU A 310 -11.67 -3.44 9.40
CA GLU A 310 -12.02 -2.01 9.25
C GLU A 310 -13.50 -1.82 8.84
N VAL A 311 -14.05 -2.76 8.10
CA VAL A 311 -15.45 -2.71 7.67
C VAL A 311 -16.37 -2.81 8.87
N ASP A 312 -16.12 -3.76 9.79
CA ASP A 312 -16.88 -3.91 11.03
C ASP A 312 -16.77 -2.66 11.91
N LEU A 313 -15.54 -2.11 12.02
CA LEU A 313 -15.27 -0.88 12.75
C LEU A 313 -16.12 0.28 12.22
N ARG A 314 -16.08 0.52 10.90
CA ARG A 314 -16.87 1.59 10.27
C ARG A 314 -18.36 1.40 10.47
N GLN A 315 -18.83 0.18 10.33
CA GLN A 315 -20.25 -0.14 10.55
C GLN A 315 -20.68 0.13 11.99
N ALA A 316 -19.87 -0.29 12.98
CA ALA A 316 -20.17 -0.04 14.38
C ALA A 316 -20.20 1.46 14.70
N LEU A 317 -19.20 2.22 14.21
CA LEU A 317 -19.15 3.66 14.39
C LEU A 317 -20.30 4.40 13.69
N PHE A 318 -20.70 3.96 12.49
CA PHE A 318 -21.80 4.57 11.77
C PHE A 318 -23.16 4.30 12.46
N ARG A 319 -23.37 3.07 12.92
CA ARG A 319 -24.61 2.70 13.64
C ARG A 319 -24.80 3.50 14.93
N ASP A 320 -23.72 3.76 15.65
CA ASP A 320 -23.74 4.37 16.98
C ASP A 320 -23.18 5.81 16.97
N ALA A 321 -23.23 6.49 15.82
CA ALA A 321 -22.60 7.81 15.60
C ALA A 321 -23.09 8.92 16.55
N SER A 322 -24.28 8.79 17.16
CA SER A 322 -24.89 9.78 18.04
C SER A 322 -24.67 9.56 19.54
N ILE A 323 -23.95 8.50 19.91
CA ILE A 323 -23.70 8.13 21.31
C ILE A 323 -22.19 7.91 21.53
N ASP A 324 -21.77 8.07 22.79
CA ASP A 324 -20.41 7.69 23.17
C ASP A 324 -20.19 6.20 22.92
N ALA A 325 -19.04 5.87 22.34
CA ALA A 325 -18.70 4.50 21.98
C ALA A 325 -17.72 3.90 22.99
N VAL A 326 -18.04 2.74 23.54
CA VAL A 326 -17.12 1.97 24.39
C VAL A 326 -16.30 1.03 23.53
N PHE A 327 -15.02 1.35 23.39
CA PHE A 327 -14.05 0.52 22.67
C PHE A 327 -13.41 -0.49 23.61
N THR A 328 -13.32 -1.74 23.18
CA THR A 328 -12.45 -2.75 23.78
C THR A 328 -11.28 -2.94 22.84
N VAL A 329 -10.06 -2.71 23.33
CA VAL A 329 -8.82 -2.85 22.55
C VAL A 329 -7.89 -3.86 23.20
N GLU A 330 -7.13 -4.55 22.37
CA GLU A 330 -6.00 -5.39 22.78
C GLU A 330 -4.71 -4.62 22.54
N ARG A 331 -3.99 -4.31 23.62
CA ARG A 331 -2.69 -3.65 23.59
C ARG A 331 -1.60 -4.68 23.83
N THR A 332 -0.73 -4.83 22.86
CA THR A 332 0.43 -5.73 22.94
C THR A 332 1.68 -4.93 23.26
N THR A 333 2.33 -5.29 24.37
CA THR A 333 3.60 -4.68 24.83
C THR A 333 4.69 -5.74 24.93
N GLY A 334 5.97 -5.31 24.88
CA GLY A 334 7.11 -6.22 24.93
C GLY A 334 7.60 -6.66 23.54
N LYS A 335 8.68 -7.47 23.53
CA LYS A 335 9.28 -8.05 22.31
C LYS A 335 9.74 -9.48 22.60
N GLY A 336 9.65 -10.35 21.59
CA GLY A 336 10.09 -11.74 21.69
C GLY A 336 9.26 -12.55 22.68
N GLU A 337 9.91 -13.22 23.64
CA GLU A 337 9.25 -14.07 24.65
C GLU A 337 8.53 -13.28 25.76
N ASP A 338 8.81 -11.98 25.88
CA ASP A 338 8.19 -11.10 26.90
C ASP A 338 6.95 -10.36 26.39
N VAL A 339 6.31 -10.85 25.33
CA VAL A 339 5.08 -10.27 24.77
C VAL A 339 3.93 -10.46 25.75
N LYS A 340 3.29 -9.34 26.15
CA LYS A 340 2.07 -9.32 26.97
C LYS A 340 0.97 -8.61 26.23
N THR A 341 -0.22 -9.20 26.24
CA THR A 341 -1.42 -8.58 25.68
C THR A 341 -2.37 -8.25 26.83
N GLU A 342 -2.79 -7.00 26.89
CA GLU A 342 -3.74 -6.48 27.86
C GLU A 342 -5.01 -6.02 27.14
N THR A 343 -6.17 -6.34 27.71
CA THR A 343 -7.46 -5.87 27.22
C THR A 343 -7.86 -4.59 27.96
N ILE A 344 -8.03 -3.51 27.22
CA ILE A 344 -8.37 -2.18 27.75
C ILE A 344 -9.75 -1.77 27.23
N LYS A 345 -10.59 -1.27 28.12
CA LYS A 345 -11.88 -0.63 27.75
C LYS A 345 -11.75 0.86 27.92
N THR A 346 -12.10 1.61 26.87
CA THR A 346 -12.07 3.08 26.87
C THR A 346 -13.31 3.64 26.21
N THR A 347 -13.74 4.81 26.67
CA THR A 347 -14.88 5.50 26.08
C THR A 347 -14.40 6.61 25.16
N VAL A 348 -14.88 6.59 23.95
CA VAL A 348 -14.65 7.60 22.92
C VAL A 348 -15.93 8.39 22.74
N GLY A 349 -15.89 9.69 23.00
CA GLY A 349 -17.04 10.57 22.87
C GLY A 349 -17.53 10.72 21.42
N VAL A 350 -18.72 11.27 21.28
CA VAL A 350 -19.29 11.60 19.96
C VAL A 350 -18.38 12.58 19.21
N ASN A 351 -18.15 12.30 17.93
CA ASN A 351 -17.43 13.25 17.05
C ASN A 351 -18.43 14.32 16.56
N PRO A 352 -18.35 15.57 17.03
CA PRO A 352 -19.32 16.60 16.64
C PRO A 352 -19.21 16.89 15.14
N GLU A 353 -20.34 16.86 14.46
CA GLU A 353 -20.42 17.21 13.05
C GLU A 353 -20.11 18.71 12.90
N LYS A 354 -19.12 19.07 12.08
CA LYS A 354 -18.79 20.44 11.76
C LYS A 354 -19.46 20.83 10.46
N VAL A 355 -20.51 21.65 10.54
CA VAL A 355 -21.23 22.15 9.37
C VAL A 355 -20.64 23.46 8.94
N VAL A 356 -20.19 23.57 7.67
CA VAL A 356 -19.66 24.83 7.09
C VAL A 356 -20.79 25.82 6.83
N GLY A 357 -21.99 25.30 6.55
CA GLY A 357 -23.21 26.10 6.38
C GLY A 357 -23.47 26.56 4.94
N PHE A 358 -23.15 25.72 3.98
CA PHE A 358 -23.65 25.84 2.61
C PHE A 358 -24.13 24.47 2.12
N ALA A 359 -24.99 24.46 1.14
CA ALA A 359 -25.36 23.27 0.36
C ALA A 359 -24.97 23.45 -1.10
N THR A 360 -24.52 22.42 -1.74
CA THR A 360 -24.20 22.41 -3.17
C THR A 360 -25.41 21.96 -3.99
N THR A 361 -25.51 22.41 -5.23
CA THR A 361 -26.51 21.93 -6.17
C THR A 361 -26.34 20.43 -6.39
N TRP A 362 -27.44 19.69 -6.31
CA TRP A 362 -27.45 18.26 -6.55
C TRP A 362 -27.49 17.96 -8.04
N GLY A 363 -26.64 17.06 -8.47
CA GLY A 363 -26.76 16.47 -9.80
C GLY A 363 -27.82 15.35 -9.84
N PRO A 364 -27.94 14.68 -10.99
CA PRO A 364 -28.83 13.54 -11.13
C PRO A 364 -28.33 12.33 -10.33
N ILE A 365 -29.22 11.39 -10.08
CA ILE A 365 -28.86 10.04 -9.61
C ILE A 365 -27.98 9.41 -10.71
N ALA A 366 -26.72 9.19 -10.38
CA ALA A 366 -25.74 8.67 -11.33
C ALA A 366 -25.72 7.13 -11.32
N VAL A 367 -25.91 6.51 -10.14
CA VAL A 367 -25.87 5.05 -9.99
C VAL A 367 -26.94 4.61 -8.99
N ILE A 368 -27.58 3.48 -9.29
CA ILE A 368 -28.50 2.80 -8.39
C ILE A 368 -27.94 1.44 -8.02
N LYS A 369 -27.86 1.17 -6.72
CA LYS A 369 -27.41 -0.10 -6.16
C LYS A 369 -28.45 -1.18 -6.45
N LEU A 370 -28.02 -2.36 -6.87
CA LEU A 370 -28.89 -3.49 -7.13
C LEU A 370 -29.56 -3.98 -5.83
N ASN A 371 -30.79 -4.43 -5.92
CA ASN A 371 -31.59 -4.94 -4.80
C ASN A 371 -31.66 -3.98 -3.59
N SER A 372 -31.78 -2.68 -3.88
CA SER A 372 -31.84 -1.60 -2.91
C SER A 372 -33.28 -1.04 -2.76
N PRO A 373 -33.56 -0.23 -1.71
CA PRO A 373 -34.79 0.52 -1.59
C PRO A 373 -35.10 1.34 -2.84
N ALA A 374 -34.10 2.00 -3.44
CA ALA A 374 -34.26 2.78 -4.65
C ALA A 374 -34.75 1.94 -5.84
N THR A 375 -34.18 0.75 -6.02
CA THR A 375 -34.62 -0.18 -7.08
C THR A 375 -36.08 -0.59 -6.87
N THR A 376 -36.44 -0.92 -5.62
CA THR A 376 -37.79 -1.33 -5.24
C THR A 376 -38.80 -0.21 -5.44
N ALA A 377 -38.44 1.03 -5.11
CA ALA A 377 -39.29 2.21 -5.28
C ALA A 377 -39.39 2.68 -6.74
N GLY A 378 -38.60 2.14 -7.67
CA GLY A 378 -38.65 2.50 -9.08
C GLY A 378 -37.92 3.79 -9.43
N LEU A 379 -36.96 4.22 -8.62
CA LEU A 379 -36.00 5.29 -8.98
C LEU A 379 -35.16 4.86 -10.19
N LYS A 380 -34.72 5.81 -10.98
CA LYS A 380 -33.91 5.58 -12.18
C LYS A 380 -32.67 6.46 -12.20
N GLU A 381 -31.62 5.97 -12.82
CA GLU A 381 -30.47 6.79 -13.17
C GLU A 381 -30.93 7.95 -14.06
N GLY A 382 -30.46 9.16 -13.79
CA GLY A 382 -30.91 10.40 -14.43
C GLY A 382 -32.01 11.16 -13.68
N ASP A 383 -32.66 10.59 -12.67
CA ASP A 383 -33.63 11.32 -11.84
C ASP A 383 -32.96 12.44 -11.07
N LEU A 384 -33.59 13.62 -11.03
CA LEU A 384 -33.16 14.77 -10.23
C LEU A 384 -34.07 14.90 -9.00
N ILE A 385 -33.53 14.76 -7.80
CA ILE A 385 -34.25 14.95 -6.56
C ILE A 385 -34.45 16.44 -6.32
N LYS A 386 -35.71 16.88 -6.26
CA LYS A 386 -36.10 18.28 -6.04
C LYS A 386 -36.53 18.55 -4.60
N GLN A 387 -37.23 17.63 -3.98
CA GLN A 387 -37.69 17.75 -2.60
C GLN A 387 -37.64 16.40 -1.89
N ILE A 388 -37.52 16.44 -0.57
CA ILE A 388 -37.63 15.32 0.35
C ILE A 388 -38.68 15.70 1.40
N ASP A 389 -39.75 14.90 1.50
CA ASP A 389 -40.90 15.14 2.38
C ASP A 389 -41.51 16.55 2.18
N GLY A 390 -41.47 17.09 0.95
CA GLY A 390 -42.00 18.40 0.59
C GLY A 390 -41.07 19.57 0.88
N GLU A 391 -39.87 19.33 1.43
CA GLU A 391 -38.88 20.34 1.75
C GLU A 391 -37.67 20.30 0.81
N HIS A 392 -36.90 21.40 0.78
CA HIS A 392 -35.63 21.45 0.03
C HIS A 392 -34.70 20.33 0.49
N PRO A 393 -33.99 19.62 -0.43
CA PRO A 393 -33.21 18.44 -0.07
C PRO A 393 -32.01 18.73 0.87
N GLY A 394 -31.55 19.98 0.94
CA GLY A 394 -30.49 20.40 1.86
C GLY A 394 -29.08 19.98 1.39
N ASP A 395 -28.17 19.86 2.37
CA ASP A 395 -26.79 19.47 2.09
C ASP A 395 -26.68 17.96 1.77
N LEU A 396 -26.08 17.65 0.62
CA LEU A 396 -25.89 16.26 0.14
C LEU A 396 -24.98 15.47 1.07
N LEU A 397 -23.97 16.10 1.68
CA LEU A 397 -23.04 15.42 2.59
C LEU A 397 -23.69 14.93 3.88
N THR A 398 -24.79 15.57 4.30
CA THR A 398 -25.55 15.18 5.50
C THR A 398 -26.69 14.23 5.20
N LEU A 399 -26.98 13.98 3.91
CA LEU A 399 -28.17 13.22 3.49
C LEU A 399 -28.14 11.78 4.02
N ASP A 400 -26.97 11.11 3.93
CA ASP A 400 -26.89 9.71 4.36
C ASP A 400 -27.18 9.55 5.86
N ASN A 401 -26.67 10.46 6.71
CA ASN A 401 -26.96 10.48 8.15
C ASN A 401 -28.46 10.73 8.43
N ARG A 402 -29.10 11.63 7.67
CA ARG A 402 -30.54 11.90 7.79
C ARG A 402 -31.38 10.68 7.38
N MET A 403 -30.99 10.04 6.29
CA MET A 403 -31.65 8.81 5.81
C MET A 403 -31.43 7.63 6.75
N PHE A 404 -30.25 7.52 7.34
CA PHE A 404 -29.96 6.53 8.38
C PHE A 404 -30.90 6.68 9.58
N SER A 405 -31.12 7.91 10.07
CA SER A 405 -32.07 8.17 11.17
C SER A 405 -33.48 7.74 10.79
N LYS A 406 -33.95 8.07 9.58
CA LYS A 406 -35.24 7.63 9.07
C LYS A 406 -35.34 6.09 8.97
N ALA A 407 -34.27 5.43 8.52
CA ALA A 407 -34.17 3.98 8.44
C ALA A 407 -34.27 3.32 9.83
N LYS A 408 -33.57 3.89 10.84
CA LYS A 408 -33.59 3.41 12.23
C LYS A 408 -35.01 3.46 12.81
N ASP A 409 -35.77 4.50 12.50
CA ASP A 409 -37.13 4.69 12.98
C ASP A 409 -38.18 4.03 12.07
N SER A 410 -37.74 3.30 11.03
CA SER A 410 -38.60 2.67 10.01
C SER A 410 -39.61 3.66 9.38
N GLN A 411 -39.19 4.89 9.15
CA GLN A 411 -40.01 5.95 8.57
C GLN A 411 -39.81 6.02 7.04
N PRO A 412 -40.89 5.84 6.23
CA PRO A 412 -40.85 6.09 4.82
C PRO A 412 -40.66 7.59 4.54
N ILE A 413 -40.07 7.92 3.40
CA ILE A 413 -39.93 9.28 2.91
C ILE A 413 -40.55 9.40 1.53
N THR A 414 -40.93 10.63 1.16
CA THR A 414 -41.39 10.96 -0.19
C THR A 414 -40.33 11.79 -0.90
N LEU A 415 -39.82 11.26 -2.02
CA LEU A 415 -38.91 11.98 -2.89
C LEU A 415 -39.72 12.57 -4.05
N GLN A 416 -39.69 13.88 -4.22
CA GLN A 416 -40.12 14.51 -5.46
C GLN A 416 -38.96 14.52 -6.42
N VAL A 417 -39.10 13.80 -7.53
CA VAL A 417 -38.06 13.70 -8.55
C VAL A 417 -38.53 14.27 -9.87
N GLU A 418 -37.60 14.89 -10.60
CA GLU A 418 -37.79 15.28 -11.98
C GLU A 418 -37.22 14.21 -12.90
N ARG A 419 -38.05 13.61 -13.75
CA ARG A 419 -37.69 12.60 -14.74
C ARG A 419 -38.18 13.06 -16.13
N GLY A 420 -37.28 13.34 -17.05
CA GLY A 420 -37.63 13.78 -18.39
C GLY A 420 -38.49 15.04 -18.39
N GLY A 421 -38.24 16.01 -17.52
CA GLY A 421 -38.99 17.27 -17.36
C GLY A 421 -40.34 17.14 -16.67
N LYS A 422 -40.69 15.98 -16.12
CA LYS A 422 -41.92 15.77 -15.34
C LYS A 422 -41.58 15.52 -13.87
N LEU A 423 -42.31 16.22 -13.01
CA LEU A 423 -42.24 15.98 -11.55
C LEU A 423 -43.12 14.78 -11.19
N MET A 424 -42.61 13.93 -10.30
CA MET A 424 -43.32 12.79 -9.74
C MET A 424 -42.89 12.55 -8.30
N ASP A 425 -43.81 12.13 -7.49
CA ASP A 425 -43.54 11.75 -6.10
C ASP A 425 -43.33 10.24 -6.01
N ILE A 426 -42.24 9.83 -5.38
CA ILE A 426 -41.85 8.43 -5.18
C ILE A 426 -41.68 8.21 -3.70
N SER A 427 -42.49 7.31 -3.14
CA SER A 427 -42.34 6.87 -1.76
C SER A 427 -41.25 5.81 -1.67
N ILE A 428 -40.30 5.96 -0.76
CA ILE A 428 -39.22 5.04 -0.52
C ILE A 428 -39.04 4.79 0.98
N GLN A 429 -38.81 3.52 1.32
CA GLN A 429 -38.48 3.11 2.68
C GLN A 429 -36.96 3.00 2.81
N PRO A 430 -36.28 3.94 3.52
CA PRO A 430 -34.85 3.77 3.79
C PRO A 430 -34.57 2.51 4.59
N GLU A 431 -33.45 1.86 4.33
CA GLU A 431 -32.98 0.70 5.07
C GLU A 431 -31.66 0.99 5.77
N LEU A 432 -31.43 0.34 6.92
CA LEU A 432 -30.13 0.41 7.59
C LEU A 432 -29.09 -0.25 6.69
N PRO A 433 -28.06 0.51 6.22
CA PRO A 433 -27.04 -0.06 5.36
C PRO A 433 -26.26 -1.11 6.14
N LYS A 434 -26.01 -2.25 5.49
CA LYS A 434 -25.19 -3.31 6.07
C LYS A 434 -23.75 -2.86 6.25
N LEU A 435 -23.24 -2.06 5.29
CA LEU A 435 -21.88 -1.57 5.27
C LEU A 435 -21.86 -0.18 4.63
N ALA A 436 -21.19 0.77 5.31
CA ALA A 436 -21.02 2.12 4.80
C ALA A 436 -19.96 2.15 3.68
N SER A 437 -20.26 2.86 2.60
CA SER A 437 -19.32 3.12 1.52
C SER A 437 -18.33 4.24 1.87
N THR A 438 -17.27 4.35 1.09
CA THR A 438 -16.29 5.44 1.20
C THR A 438 -16.46 6.43 0.05
N LEU A 439 -16.09 7.68 0.28
CA LEU A 439 -16.03 8.68 -0.78
C LEU A 439 -14.83 8.38 -1.71
N GLY A 440 -15.07 8.42 -3.00
CA GLY A 440 -14.02 8.30 -4.02
C GLY A 440 -13.75 9.66 -4.69
N PRO A 441 -12.51 9.90 -5.14
CA PRO A 441 -12.21 11.10 -5.91
C PRO A 441 -13.01 11.08 -7.22
N ASN A 442 -13.69 12.19 -7.51
CA ASN A 442 -14.51 12.35 -8.72
C ASN A 442 -15.63 11.31 -8.88
N LYS A 443 -16.08 10.69 -7.80
CA LYS A 443 -17.21 9.75 -7.80
C LYS A 443 -18.44 10.40 -7.18
N PRO A 444 -19.65 9.93 -7.57
CA PRO A 444 -20.89 10.42 -6.98
C PRO A 444 -20.93 10.08 -5.47
N ILE A 445 -21.67 10.86 -4.70
CA ILE A 445 -21.87 10.62 -3.27
C ILE A 445 -22.96 9.56 -3.10
N ALA A 446 -22.58 8.46 -2.46
CA ALA A 446 -23.52 7.39 -2.14
C ALA A 446 -24.34 7.72 -0.92
N ILE A 447 -25.62 7.37 -0.99
CA ILE A 447 -26.59 7.38 0.11
C ILE A 447 -26.96 5.92 0.33
N ASP A 448 -26.20 5.28 1.18
CA ASP A 448 -26.27 3.81 1.36
C ASP A 448 -27.63 3.34 1.85
N SER A 449 -28.32 4.15 2.69
CA SER A 449 -29.64 3.87 3.21
C SER A 449 -30.75 3.85 2.14
N LEU A 450 -30.53 4.49 1.02
CA LEU A 450 -31.46 4.49 -0.13
C LEU A 450 -30.95 3.60 -1.25
N GLY A 451 -29.66 3.36 -1.33
CA GLY A 451 -29.00 2.65 -2.43
C GLY A 451 -28.91 3.49 -3.71
N ILE A 452 -28.69 4.79 -3.59
CA ILE A 452 -28.44 5.70 -4.72
C ILE A 452 -27.08 6.37 -4.58
N ALA A 453 -26.48 6.76 -5.70
CA ALA A 453 -25.32 7.63 -5.69
C ALA A 453 -25.60 8.84 -6.57
N ILE A 454 -25.42 10.03 -6.01
CA ILE A 454 -25.81 11.32 -6.62
C ILE A 454 -24.56 12.01 -7.16
N ALA A 455 -24.62 12.46 -8.40
CA ALA A 455 -23.56 13.27 -9.00
C ALA A 455 -23.42 14.59 -8.24
N THR A 456 -22.18 14.98 -7.98
CA THR A 456 -21.88 16.22 -7.27
C THR A 456 -21.73 17.38 -8.24
N SER A 457 -22.22 18.57 -7.83
CA SER A 457 -21.86 19.86 -8.41
C SER A 457 -20.97 20.61 -7.43
N LEU A 458 -20.04 21.40 -7.97
CA LEU A 458 -19.21 22.30 -7.15
C LEU A 458 -19.87 23.68 -6.94
N THR A 459 -21.05 23.90 -7.53
CA THR A 459 -21.78 25.17 -7.40
C THR A 459 -22.55 25.21 -6.09
N ILE A 460 -22.41 26.29 -5.34
CA ILE A 460 -23.16 26.53 -4.12
C ILE A 460 -24.63 26.86 -4.48
N ASP A 461 -25.55 26.12 -3.90
CA ASP A 461 -26.98 26.33 -4.06
C ASP A 461 -27.52 27.29 -3.01
N THR A 462 -27.24 27.01 -1.74
CA THR A 462 -27.71 27.84 -0.60
C THR A 462 -26.59 28.05 0.40
N VAL A 463 -26.62 29.21 1.08
CA VAL A 463 -25.74 29.53 2.23
C VAL A 463 -26.62 29.82 3.43
N THR A 464 -26.37 29.10 4.52
CA THR A 464 -27.09 29.27 5.78
C THR A 464 -26.70 30.61 6.42
N PRO A 465 -27.66 31.49 6.79
CA PRO A 465 -27.37 32.73 7.49
C PRO A 465 -26.54 32.47 8.76
N ASP A 466 -25.67 33.44 9.11
CA ASP A 466 -24.78 33.38 10.29
C ASP A 466 -23.80 32.23 10.38
N SER A 467 -23.74 31.38 9.36
CA SER A 467 -22.81 30.25 9.26
C SER A 467 -21.36 30.71 9.04
N PRO A 468 -20.38 29.80 9.21
CA PRO A 468 -19.01 30.06 8.79
C PRO A 468 -18.88 30.42 7.29
N ALA A 469 -19.65 29.81 6.42
CA ALA A 469 -19.68 30.12 4.98
C ALA A 469 -20.19 31.56 4.73
N ALA A 470 -21.30 31.96 5.36
CA ALA A 470 -21.83 33.29 5.26
C ALA A 470 -20.83 34.37 5.80
N LYS A 471 -20.16 34.08 6.93
CA LYS A 471 -19.11 34.94 7.48
C LYS A 471 -17.87 35.03 6.60
N ALA A 472 -17.57 33.98 5.83
CA ALA A 472 -16.49 33.96 4.84
C ALA A 472 -16.87 34.70 3.52
N GLY A 473 -18.13 35.13 3.36
CA GLY A 473 -18.61 35.84 2.19
C GLY A 473 -18.99 34.95 1.01
N MET A 474 -19.20 33.64 1.24
CA MET A 474 -19.66 32.72 0.21
C MET A 474 -21.12 33.06 -0.17
N LEU A 475 -21.44 32.96 -1.45
CA LEU A 475 -22.77 33.27 -2.00
C LEU A 475 -23.33 32.09 -2.80
N ALA A 476 -24.63 32.06 -3.01
CA ALA A 476 -25.27 31.15 -3.94
C ALA A 476 -24.73 31.39 -5.37
N ASN A 477 -24.50 30.31 -6.12
CA ASN A 477 -23.88 30.25 -7.43
C ASN A 477 -22.36 30.51 -7.52
N ASP A 478 -21.66 30.60 -6.36
CA ASP A 478 -20.19 30.57 -6.31
C ASP A 478 -19.63 29.21 -6.76
#